data_db12421369905650dee33bb5ccf75006
#
_entry.id   db12421369905650dee33bb5ccf75006
#
_cell.length_a   1.000
_cell.length_b   1.000
_cell.length_c   1.000
_cell.angle_alpha   90.00
_cell.angle_beta   90.00
_cell.angle_gamma   90.00
#
_symmetry.space_group_name_H-M   'P 1'
#
loop_
_entity.id
_entity.type
_entity.pdbx_description
1 polymer ?
#
loop_
_entity_poly.entity_id
_entity_poly.type
_entity_poly.pdbx_seq_one_letter_code
_entity_poly.pdbx_strand_id
1 'polypeptide(L)'
;YDSQPGQRLEIHDSYARWFTGWLPLWNMGVMTVIDYGDEMERLYYRRPQGSLRGYKSHQVLTGEELYRHPGLTDLTCDVNFTDLLELSRNCLGDTVTLMTQRDYLLPYAENTPQDAFLTDEHGAGGHFHVLIQERL
;
A
#
# COMPACT_ATOMS: atom_id res chain seq x y z
N TYR A 1 -14.45 -6.60 7.62
CA TYR A 1 -14.58 -5.17 7.84
C TYR A 1 -16.05 -4.72 7.71
N ASP A 2 -16.57 -4.09 8.75
CA ASP A 2 -17.95 -3.57 8.76
C ASP A 2 -17.93 -2.13 8.24
N SER A 3 -18.23 -1.97 6.93
CA SER A 3 -18.28 -0.64 6.30
C SER A 3 -19.48 0.16 6.79
N GLN A 4 -19.30 1.46 6.93
CA GLN A 4 -20.39 2.39 7.29
C GLN A 4 -21.19 2.82 6.05
N PRO A 5 -22.51 3.10 6.19
CA PRO A 5 -23.31 3.62 5.08
C PRO A 5 -22.69 4.88 4.46
N GLY A 6 -22.56 4.89 3.13
CA GLY A 6 -21.97 5.99 2.37
C GLY A 6 -20.44 5.99 2.31
N GLN A 7 -19.78 5.04 2.94
CA GLN A 7 -18.34 4.84 2.83
C GLN A 7 -17.98 4.30 1.44
N ARG A 8 -16.84 4.73 0.90
CA ARG A 8 -16.28 4.22 -0.36
C ARG A 8 -15.08 3.35 -0.07
N LEU A 9 -15.01 2.21 -0.76
CA LEU A 9 -13.90 1.26 -0.67
C LEU A 9 -13.38 1.01 -2.08
N GLU A 10 -12.07 0.97 -2.26
CA GLU A 10 -11.43 0.51 -3.49
C GLU A 10 -11.33 -1.02 -3.47
N ILE A 11 -11.72 -1.64 -4.59
CA ILE A 11 -11.56 -3.09 -4.81
C ILE A 11 -10.41 -3.29 -5.78
N HIS A 12 -9.31 -3.84 -5.29
CA HIS A 12 -8.07 -4.05 -6.05
C HIS A 12 -7.98 -5.46 -6.65
N ASP A 13 -8.89 -5.80 -7.56
CA ASP A 13 -8.83 -7.08 -8.31
C ASP A 13 -7.54 -7.23 -9.14
N SER A 14 -6.84 -6.12 -9.39
CA SER A 14 -5.54 -6.08 -10.04
C SER A 14 -4.46 -6.83 -9.25
N TYR A 15 -4.55 -6.89 -7.91
CA TYR A 15 -3.58 -7.64 -7.09
C TYR A 15 -3.59 -9.12 -7.45
N ALA A 16 -4.76 -9.74 -7.55
CA ALA A 16 -4.89 -11.14 -7.91
C ALA A 16 -4.35 -11.40 -9.33
N ARG A 17 -4.65 -10.52 -10.29
CA ARG A 17 -4.11 -10.64 -11.67
C ARG A 17 -2.59 -10.50 -11.69
N TRP A 18 -2.04 -9.57 -10.93
CA TRP A 18 -0.61 -9.38 -10.82
C TRP A 18 0.08 -10.61 -10.23
N PHE A 19 -0.42 -11.15 -9.13
CA PHE A 19 0.12 -12.36 -8.51
C PHE A 19 0.09 -13.56 -9.44
N THR A 20 -1.06 -13.84 -10.07
CA THR A 20 -1.21 -14.99 -10.97
C THR A 20 -0.32 -14.88 -12.20
N GLY A 21 0.02 -13.67 -12.62
CA GLY A 21 0.85 -13.43 -13.80
C GLY A 21 2.33 -13.78 -13.61
N TRP A 22 2.90 -13.51 -12.43
CA TRP A 22 4.34 -13.70 -12.21
C TRP A 22 4.68 -14.81 -11.20
N LEU A 23 3.80 -15.12 -10.25
CA LEU A 23 4.06 -16.12 -9.21
C LEU A 23 4.52 -17.49 -9.73
N PRO A 24 3.98 -18.02 -10.86
CA PRO A 24 4.46 -19.26 -11.45
C PRO A 24 5.92 -19.20 -11.94
N LEU A 25 6.43 -18.00 -12.22
CA LEU A 25 7.78 -17.77 -12.72
C LEU A 25 8.80 -17.55 -11.60
N TRP A 26 8.32 -17.30 -10.39
CA TRP A 26 9.16 -17.06 -9.23
C TRP A 26 9.50 -18.36 -8.52
N ASN A 27 10.71 -18.83 -8.69
CA ASN A 27 11.14 -20.11 -8.15
C ASN A 27 11.64 -20.03 -6.70
N MET A 28 12.43 -18.99 -6.38
CA MET A 28 12.98 -18.78 -5.05
C MET A 28 13.44 -17.33 -4.87
N GLY A 29 13.58 -16.90 -3.63
CA GLY A 29 14.11 -15.60 -3.25
C GLY A 29 13.16 -14.79 -2.38
N VAL A 30 13.45 -13.50 -2.26
CA VAL A 30 12.67 -12.54 -1.46
C VAL A 30 12.12 -11.46 -2.38
N MET A 31 10.84 -11.14 -2.24
CA MET A 31 10.24 -9.97 -2.84
C MET A 31 9.78 -9.02 -1.74
N THR A 32 10.14 -7.77 -1.88
CA THR A 32 9.74 -6.70 -0.95
C THR A 32 8.90 -5.68 -1.70
N VAL A 33 7.72 -5.41 -1.18
CA VAL A 33 6.82 -4.35 -1.66
C VAL A 33 6.82 -3.24 -0.61
N ILE A 34 7.15 -2.02 -1.01
CA ILE A 34 7.14 -0.85 -0.14
C ILE A 34 6.25 0.19 -0.81
N ASP A 35 5.19 0.60 -0.14
CA ASP A 35 4.30 1.64 -0.64
C ASP A 35 3.54 2.32 0.52
N TYR A 36 2.90 3.46 0.21
CA TYR A 36 1.99 4.10 1.16
C TYR A 36 0.63 3.40 1.15
N GLY A 37 0.08 3.24 2.32
CA GLY A 37 -1.18 2.55 2.54
C GLY A 37 -1.37 2.19 4.00
N ASP A 38 -2.29 1.28 4.27
CA ASP A 38 -2.50 0.74 5.60
C ASP A 38 -3.32 -0.55 5.53
N GLU A 39 -3.51 -1.18 6.67
CA GLU A 39 -4.53 -2.21 6.82
C GLU A 39 -5.94 -1.61 6.66
N MET A 40 -6.86 -2.39 6.10
CA MET A 40 -8.19 -1.97 5.67
C MET A 40 -8.92 -1.11 6.71
N GLU A 41 -8.94 -1.53 7.97
CA GLU A 41 -9.64 -0.81 9.04
C GLU A 41 -9.10 0.60 9.24
N ARG A 42 -7.78 0.75 9.32
CA ARG A 42 -7.12 2.04 9.51
C ARG A 42 -7.20 2.90 8.27
N LEU A 43 -7.03 2.28 7.10
CA LEU A 43 -7.09 2.96 5.81
C LEU A 43 -8.44 3.65 5.64
N TYR A 44 -9.54 2.92 5.76
CA TYR A 44 -10.87 3.45 5.52
C TYR A 44 -11.47 4.20 6.72
N TYR A 45 -10.92 4.05 7.92
CA TYR A 45 -11.18 4.97 9.02
C TYR A 45 -10.68 6.38 8.68
N ARG A 46 -9.46 6.50 8.14
CA ARG A 46 -8.87 7.79 7.74
C ARG A 46 -9.39 8.31 6.40
N ARG A 47 -9.85 7.42 5.54
CA ARG A 47 -10.31 7.71 4.17
C ARG A 47 -11.76 7.23 3.93
N PRO A 48 -12.75 7.76 4.65
CA PRO A 48 -14.13 7.25 4.54
C PRO A 48 -14.75 7.48 3.16
N GLN A 49 -14.18 8.37 2.33
CA GLN A 49 -14.59 8.61 0.94
C GLN A 49 -13.68 7.92 -0.09
N GLY A 50 -12.91 6.94 0.35
CA GLY A 50 -11.91 6.25 -0.46
C GLY A 50 -10.57 6.97 -0.49
N SER A 51 -9.56 6.28 -0.98
CA SER A 51 -8.18 6.79 -1.06
C SER A 51 -7.80 7.31 -2.45
N LEU A 52 -8.65 7.06 -3.46
CA LEU A 52 -8.40 7.48 -4.84
C LEU A 52 -8.34 9.00 -4.95
N ARG A 53 -7.25 9.50 -5.49
CA ARG A 53 -6.99 10.91 -5.74
C ARG A 53 -6.24 11.11 -7.04
N GLY A 54 -6.32 12.30 -7.58
CA GLY A 54 -5.60 12.68 -8.79
C GLY A 54 -4.72 13.89 -8.57
N TYR A 55 -3.66 13.97 -9.37
CA TYR A 55 -2.77 15.13 -9.40
C TYR A 55 -2.74 15.72 -10.81
N LYS A 56 -3.03 17.00 -10.90
CA LYS A 56 -2.98 17.75 -12.17
C LYS A 56 -2.46 19.16 -11.89
N SER A 57 -1.39 19.58 -12.55
CA SER A 57 -0.83 20.95 -12.42
C SER A 57 -0.65 21.39 -10.97
N HIS A 58 -0.07 20.51 -10.13
CA HIS A 58 0.15 20.72 -8.68
C HIS A 58 -1.14 20.85 -7.83
N GLN A 59 -2.30 20.50 -8.38
CA GLN A 59 -3.56 20.44 -7.66
C GLN A 59 -3.95 19.00 -7.37
N VAL A 60 -4.50 18.78 -6.16
CA VAL A 60 -5.09 17.49 -5.78
C VAL A 60 -6.55 17.49 -6.18
N LEU A 61 -6.95 16.49 -6.96
CA LEU A 61 -8.33 16.29 -7.40
C LEU A 61 -8.94 15.10 -6.65
N THR A 62 -10.21 15.22 -6.29
CA THR A 62 -10.98 14.16 -5.61
C THR A 62 -12.40 14.08 -6.18
N GLY A 63 -13.12 12.98 -5.87
CA GLY A 63 -14.50 12.82 -6.28
C GLY A 63 -14.70 12.84 -7.79
N GLU A 64 -15.68 13.57 -8.29
CA GLU A 64 -16.01 13.61 -9.72
C GLU A 64 -14.94 14.30 -10.57
N GLU A 65 -14.14 15.19 -9.99
CA GLU A 65 -13.09 15.90 -10.72
C GLU A 65 -11.99 14.98 -11.26
N LEU A 66 -11.80 13.81 -10.64
CA LEU A 66 -10.85 12.78 -11.09
C LEU A 66 -11.08 12.36 -12.55
N TYR A 67 -12.32 12.37 -12.98
CA TYR A 67 -12.73 11.84 -14.29
C TYR A 67 -12.87 12.90 -15.38
N ARG A 68 -12.70 14.18 -15.04
CA ARG A 68 -12.91 15.28 -16.00
C ARG A 68 -11.82 15.42 -17.05
N HIS A 69 -10.62 14.91 -16.77
CA HIS A 69 -9.46 15.09 -17.65
C HIS A 69 -8.70 13.77 -17.87
N PRO A 70 -9.32 12.77 -18.53
CA PRO A 70 -8.68 11.49 -18.77
C PRO A 70 -7.38 11.67 -19.58
N GLY A 71 -6.31 10.99 -19.17
CA GLY A 71 -4.99 11.09 -19.78
C GLY A 71 -4.16 12.33 -19.40
N LEU A 72 -4.73 13.26 -18.60
CA LEU A 72 -4.03 14.47 -18.11
C LEU A 72 -3.96 14.56 -16.59
N THR A 73 -4.39 13.53 -15.89
CA THR A 73 -4.42 13.45 -14.43
C THR A 73 -3.69 12.19 -14.01
N ASP A 74 -2.70 12.32 -13.15
CA ASP A 74 -2.07 11.20 -12.49
C ASP A 74 -2.98 10.69 -11.38
N LEU A 75 -3.43 9.45 -11.50
CA LEU A 75 -4.31 8.82 -10.50
C LEU A 75 -3.48 7.97 -9.55
N THR A 76 -3.77 8.06 -8.27
CA THR A 76 -3.17 7.23 -7.23
C THR A 76 -4.20 6.86 -6.16
N CYS A 77 -3.99 5.73 -5.50
CA CYS A 77 -4.71 5.32 -4.31
C CYS A 77 -3.74 4.72 -3.30
N ASP A 78 -4.15 4.66 -2.05
CA ASP A 78 -3.37 3.99 -1.02
C ASP A 78 -3.50 2.47 -1.19
N VAL A 79 -2.44 1.73 -0.89
CA VAL A 79 -2.45 0.27 -0.93
C VAL A 79 -3.25 -0.26 0.25
N ASN A 80 -4.23 -1.14 -0.03
CA ASN A 80 -4.89 -1.93 0.99
C ASN A 80 -4.01 -3.15 1.30
N PHE A 81 -3.20 -3.05 2.35
CA PHE A 81 -2.29 -4.11 2.75
C PHE A 81 -2.99 -5.33 3.34
N THR A 82 -4.22 -5.21 3.83
CA THR A 82 -5.01 -6.39 4.26
C THR A 82 -5.26 -7.33 3.09
N ASP A 83 -5.76 -6.81 1.96
CA ASP A 83 -6.05 -7.63 0.78
C ASP A 83 -4.77 -8.20 0.17
N LEU A 84 -3.70 -7.40 0.11
CA LEU A 84 -2.42 -7.82 -0.45
C LEU A 84 -1.75 -8.89 0.43
N LEU A 85 -1.81 -8.74 1.75
CA LEU A 85 -1.29 -9.71 2.72
C LEU A 85 -2.05 -11.04 2.67
N GLU A 86 -3.38 -10.97 2.64
CA GLU A 86 -4.24 -12.16 2.56
C GLU A 86 -3.96 -12.94 1.27
N LEU A 87 -3.91 -12.25 0.13
CA LEU A 87 -3.58 -12.86 -1.15
C LEU A 87 -2.19 -13.50 -1.14
N SER A 88 -1.21 -12.81 -0.55
CA SER A 88 0.15 -13.31 -0.43
C SER A 88 0.21 -14.58 0.43
N ARG A 89 -0.43 -14.59 1.57
CA ARG A 89 -0.50 -15.75 2.47
C ARG A 89 -1.21 -16.95 1.83
N ASN A 90 -2.27 -16.71 1.09
CA ASN A 90 -2.96 -17.77 0.35
C ASN A 90 -2.07 -18.44 -0.69
N CYS A 91 -1.09 -17.73 -1.25
CA CYS A 91 -0.18 -18.23 -2.26
C CYS A 91 1.14 -18.79 -1.70
N LEU A 92 1.64 -18.23 -0.60
CA LEU A 92 2.99 -18.46 -0.07
C LEU A 92 3.00 -19.01 1.38
N GLY A 93 1.84 -19.07 2.05
CA GLY A 93 1.75 -19.50 3.45
C GLY A 93 2.32 -18.46 4.42
N ASP A 94 2.96 -18.93 5.48
CA ASP A 94 3.43 -18.11 6.59
C ASP A 94 4.76 -17.38 6.32
N THR A 95 5.31 -17.51 5.12
CA THR A 95 6.56 -16.83 4.72
C THR A 95 6.30 -15.38 4.25
N VAL A 96 5.26 -14.75 4.79
CA VAL A 96 4.85 -13.38 4.45
C VAL A 96 4.75 -12.53 5.71
N THR A 97 5.49 -11.43 5.73
CA THR A 97 5.53 -10.50 6.86
C THR A 97 5.14 -9.10 6.40
N LEU A 98 4.27 -8.46 7.17
CA LEU A 98 3.88 -7.05 6.99
C LEU A 98 4.34 -6.25 8.22
N MET A 99 4.96 -5.09 7.98
CA MET A 99 5.36 -4.14 9.03
C MET A 99 5.37 -2.72 8.50
N THR A 100 5.51 -1.74 9.38
CA THR A 100 5.73 -0.35 8.96
C THR A 100 7.15 -0.18 8.36
N GLN A 101 7.34 0.83 7.51
CA GLN A 101 8.68 1.17 7.03
C GLN A 101 9.61 1.52 8.20
N ARG A 102 9.08 2.18 9.22
CA ARG A 102 9.81 2.47 10.46
C ARG A 102 10.41 1.21 11.06
N ASP A 103 9.56 0.20 11.34
CA ASP A 103 9.99 -1.04 12.00
C ASP A 103 10.99 -1.81 11.15
N TYR A 104 10.84 -1.75 9.82
CA TYR A 104 11.76 -2.36 8.88
C TYR A 104 13.15 -1.71 8.89
N LEU A 105 13.21 -0.37 8.95
CA LEU A 105 14.46 0.39 8.83
C LEU A 105 15.17 0.62 10.16
N LEU A 106 14.46 0.69 11.29
CA LEU A 106 15.05 0.97 12.60
C LEU A 106 16.30 0.13 12.95
N PRO A 107 16.34 -1.19 12.66
CA PRO A 107 17.52 -2.00 12.95
C PRO A 107 18.78 -1.58 12.19
N TYR A 108 18.64 -0.83 11.11
CA TYR A 108 19.71 -0.40 10.21
C TYR A 108 20.00 1.11 10.30
N ALA A 109 19.23 1.84 11.10
CA ALA A 109 19.35 3.30 11.20
C ALA A 109 20.64 3.70 11.94
N GLU A 110 21.40 4.64 11.37
CA GLU A 110 22.65 5.20 11.92
C GLU A 110 22.43 6.57 12.57
N ASN A 111 21.18 6.96 12.81
CA ASN A 111 20.76 8.24 13.37
C ASN A 111 21.16 9.47 12.53
N THR A 112 21.17 9.32 11.24
CA THR A 112 21.33 10.44 10.29
C THR A 112 20.00 11.22 10.15
N PRO A 113 20.03 12.47 9.62
CA PRO A 113 18.79 13.19 9.29
C PRO A 113 17.90 12.44 8.29
N GLN A 114 18.48 11.67 7.37
CA GLN A 114 17.76 10.82 6.42
C GLN A 114 17.04 9.67 7.13
N ASP A 115 17.71 9.01 8.07
CA ASP A 115 17.09 7.95 8.86
C ASP A 115 15.93 8.50 9.69
N ALA A 116 16.10 9.68 10.32
CA ALA A 116 15.05 10.33 11.08
C ALA A 116 13.81 10.61 10.21
N PHE A 117 13.99 11.08 8.97
CA PHE A 117 12.88 11.29 8.03
C PHE A 117 12.19 9.99 7.62
N LEU A 118 12.97 8.95 7.28
CA LEU A 118 12.44 7.67 6.80
C LEU A 118 11.80 6.83 7.90
N THR A 119 12.16 7.05 9.17
CA THR A 119 11.65 6.32 10.34
C THR A 119 10.68 7.14 11.18
N ASP A 120 10.32 8.36 10.77
CA ASP A 120 9.33 9.17 11.48
C ASP A 120 7.96 8.49 11.49
N GLU A 121 7.46 8.20 12.69
CA GLU A 121 6.17 7.53 12.90
C GLU A 121 4.98 8.33 12.34
N HIS A 122 5.06 9.66 12.37
CA HIS A 122 4.03 10.55 11.83
C HIS A 122 4.27 10.97 10.39
N GLY A 123 5.39 10.54 9.82
CA GLY A 123 5.81 10.79 8.45
C GLY A 123 5.93 9.52 7.62
N ALA A 124 6.99 9.44 6.82
CA ALA A 124 7.21 8.32 5.90
C ALA A 124 7.27 6.97 6.62
N GLY A 125 7.90 6.91 7.79
CA GLY A 125 8.07 5.68 8.56
C GLY A 125 6.77 5.01 8.97
N GLY A 126 5.74 5.79 9.32
CA GLY A 126 4.45 5.26 9.74
C GLY A 126 3.40 5.16 8.62
N HIS A 127 3.57 5.92 7.52
CA HIS A 127 2.62 5.90 6.40
C HIS A 127 2.97 4.88 5.31
N PHE A 128 4.24 4.50 5.20
CA PHE A 128 4.67 3.43 4.32
C PHE A 128 4.68 2.10 5.05
N HIS A 129 4.27 1.06 4.34
CA HIS A 129 4.34 -0.31 4.83
C HIS A 129 5.27 -1.14 3.95
N VAL A 130 5.87 -2.14 4.56
CA VAL A 130 6.78 -3.10 3.93
C VAL A 130 6.18 -4.48 4.03
N LEU A 131 5.85 -5.06 2.89
CA LEU A 131 5.42 -6.45 2.77
C LEU A 131 6.60 -7.27 2.23
N ILE A 132 7.07 -8.22 3.03
CA ILE A 132 8.14 -9.14 2.67
C ILE A 132 7.51 -10.50 2.38
N GLN A 133 7.86 -11.06 1.24
CA GLN A 133 7.41 -12.36 0.77
C GLN A 133 8.62 -13.21 0.47
N GLU A 134 8.69 -14.40 1.03
CA GLU A 134 9.81 -15.33 0.87
C GLU A 134 9.32 -16.61 0.20
N ARG A 135 10.10 -17.08 -0.75
CA ARG A 135 9.95 -18.38 -1.36
C ARG A 135 11.29 -19.12 -1.27
N LEU A 136 11.36 -20.06 -0.32
CA LEU A 136 12.57 -20.85 0.01
C LEU A 136 12.63 -22.15 -0.80
#